data_e47f6a94918e041725a792fb2b0ee74e
#
_entry.id   e47f6a94918e041725a792fb2b0ee74e
#
_cell.length_a   1.000
_cell.length_b   1.000
_cell.length_c   1.000
_cell.angle_alpha   90.00
_cell.angle_beta   90.00
_cell.angle_gamma   90.00
#
_symmetry.space_group_name_H-M   'P 1'
#
loop_
_entity.id
_entity.type
_entity.pdbx_description
1 polymer ?
#
loop_
_entity_poly.entity_id
_entity_poly.type
_entity_poly.pdbx_seq_one_letter_code
_entity_poly.pdbx_strand_id
1 'polypeptide(L)'
;ENATEKEGCMISTIDKCGFFFCQKGEVEVALNDKSYLISKGSVCIYMTGSLLRIQRISKDIKGIMLEVDLNYIIPIVNKIVNSENLLYLRENPCFSITEYQYNYLEQLIKALQQRMDIKAHDIPLQRQHLISELIKSWGQTLCYELLNVYFTNQPLKPLSQDKKDKIFQNFVITLFRYYQ
;
A
#
# COMPACT_ATOMS: atom_id res chain seq x y z
N GLU A 1 -9.85 -29.54 1.88
CA GLU A 1 -11.29 -29.21 1.74
C GLU A 1 -11.81 -28.65 3.04
N ASN A 2 -11.91 -27.34 3.14
CA ASN A 2 -12.83 -26.58 4.00
C ASN A 2 -12.35 -25.13 4.05
N ALA A 3 -12.41 -24.42 2.92
CA ALA A 3 -12.42 -22.98 2.90
C ALA A 3 -13.81 -22.53 3.38
N THR A 4 -13.87 -21.81 4.46
CA THR A 4 -15.10 -21.09 4.82
C THR A 4 -15.20 -19.92 3.84
N GLU A 5 -16.09 -20.06 2.87
CA GLU A 5 -16.53 -18.97 2.02
C GLU A 5 -17.17 -17.89 2.90
N LYS A 6 -16.42 -16.86 3.24
CA LYS A 6 -17.01 -15.58 3.59
C LYS A 6 -17.16 -14.80 2.31
N GLU A 7 -18.25 -15.04 1.62
CA GLU A 7 -18.62 -14.24 0.46
C GLU A 7 -18.69 -12.76 0.84
N GLY A 8 -17.94 -11.94 0.10
CA GLY A 8 -18.35 -10.58 -0.16
C GLY A 8 -18.03 -9.51 0.87
N CYS A 9 -16.92 -9.55 1.60
CA CYS A 9 -16.47 -8.33 2.25
C CYS A 9 -15.87 -7.39 1.19
N MET A 10 -16.64 -6.35 0.87
CA MET A 10 -16.21 -5.31 -0.06
C MET A 10 -15.54 -4.19 0.75
N ILE A 11 -14.27 -3.97 0.52
CA ILE A 11 -13.53 -2.84 1.10
C ILE A 11 -13.45 -1.78 0.01
N SER A 12 -14.22 -0.73 0.15
CA SER A 12 -14.09 0.47 -0.68
C SER A 12 -13.24 1.48 0.06
N THR A 13 -12.09 1.82 -0.49
CA THR A 13 -11.20 2.83 0.09
C THR A 13 -11.38 4.14 -0.68
N ILE A 14 -12.18 5.04 -0.11
CA ILE A 14 -12.48 6.34 -0.76
C ILE A 14 -11.32 7.31 -0.60
N ASP A 15 -10.76 7.43 0.60
CA ASP A 15 -9.75 8.44 0.94
C ASP A 15 -8.39 7.87 1.34
N LYS A 16 -8.19 6.57 1.16
CA LYS A 16 -7.00 5.87 1.63
C LYS A 16 -6.31 5.10 0.53
N CYS A 17 -5.02 5.00 0.65
CA CYS A 17 -4.19 4.03 -0.04
C CYS A 17 -3.56 3.10 0.98
N GLY A 18 -3.20 1.91 0.56
CA GLY A 18 -2.57 0.99 1.48
C GLY A 18 -1.94 -0.20 0.79
N PHE A 19 -1.48 -1.11 1.60
CA PHE A 19 -0.98 -2.38 1.12
C PHE A 19 -1.37 -3.51 2.08
N PHE A 20 -1.45 -4.68 1.52
CA PHE A 20 -1.57 -5.94 2.25
C PHE A 20 -0.27 -6.73 2.09
N PHE A 21 0.35 -7.07 3.22
CA PHE A 21 1.56 -7.86 3.31
C PHE A 21 1.20 -9.21 3.93
N CYS A 22 1.27 -10.27 3.11
CA CYS A 22 0.88 -11.60 3.55
C CYS A 22 2.05 -12.30 4.28
N GLN A 23 1.82 -12.72 5.51
CA GLN A 23 2.81 -13.43 6.35
C GLN A 23 2.60 -14.94 6.34
N LYS A 24 1.34 -15.40 6.24
CA LYS A 24 0.98 -16.82 6.22
C LYS A 24 -0.37 -17.02 5.57
N GLY A 25 -0.59 -18.20 5.01
CA GLY A 25 -1.84 -18.54 4.35
C GLY A 25 -1.99 -17.88 2.99
N GLU A 26 -3.22 -17.83 2.52
CA GLU A 26 -3.59 -17.31 1.21
C GLU A 26 -4.89 -16.53 1.27
N VAL A 27 -4.98 -15.46 0.50
CA VAL A 27 -6.21 -14.73 0.26
C VAL A 27 -6.37 -14.47 -1.24
N GLU A 28 -7.55 -14.78 -1.76
CA GLU A 28 -7.93 -14.44 -3.12
C GLU A 28 -8.79 -13.17 -3.09
N VAL A 29 -8.32 -12.17 -3.80
CA VAL A 29 -8.99 -10.87 -3.88
C VAL A 29 -9.29 -10.53 -5.34
N ALA A 30 -10.46 -9.99 -5.59
CA ALA A 30 -10.75 -9.27 -6.82
C ALA A 30 -10.47 -7.78 -6.58
N LEU A 31 -9.67 -7.19 -7.45
CA LEU A 31 -9.36 -5.78 -7.42
C LEU A 31 -9.64 -5.20 -8.80
N ASN A 32 -10.62 -4.34 -8.83
CA ASN A 32 -11.28 -3.95 -10.06
C ASN A 32 -11.68 -5.19 -10.87
N ASP A 33 -11.71 -5.58 -11.89
CA ASP A 33 -12.19 -6.81 -12.57
C ASP A 33 -11.16 -7.94 -12.66
N LYS A 34 -10.05 -7.84 -11.90
CA LYS A 34 -8.99 -8.85 -11.90
C LYS A 34 -8.90 -9.56 -10.57
N SER A 35 -8.74 -10.89 -10.59
CA SER A 35 -8.50 -11.70 -9.38
C SER A 35 -7.02 -11.94 -9.16
N TYR A 36 -6.59 -11.85 -7.90
CA TYR A 36 -5.21 -12.05 -7.46
C TYR A 36 -5.18 -13.01 -6.29
N LEU A 37 -4.29 -13.98 -6.35
CA LEU A 37 -3.95 -14.84 -5.21
C LEU A 37 -2.75 -14.23 -4.48
N ILE A 38 -2.95 -13.84 -3.23
CA ILE A 38 -1.93 -13.24 -2.38
C ILE A 38 -1.55 -14.27 -1.34
N SER A 39 -0.28 -14.69 -1.32
CA SER A 39 0.27 -15.65 -0.36
C SER A 39 1.54 -15.10 0.27
N LYS A 40 2.19 -15.86 1.15
CA LYS A 40 3.48 -15.47 1.73
C LYS A 40 4.48 -15.16 0.60
N GLY A 41 5.17 -14.02 0.71
CA GLY A 41 6.06 -13.52 -0.33
C GLY A 41 5.36 -12.73 -1.43
N SER A 42 4.10 -12.33 -1.19
CA SER A 42 3.38 -11.41 -2.06
C SER A 42 2.92 -10.17 -1.30
N VAL A 43 2.90 -9.06 -1.99
CA VAL A 43 2.37 -7.78 -1.53
C VAL A 43 1.32 -7.30 -2.52
N CYS A 44 0.23 -6.77 -2.01
CA CYS A 44 -0.79 -6.11 -2.82
C CYS A 44 -0.92 -4.65 -2.38
N ILE A 45 -0.66 -3.72 -3.29
CA ILE A 45 -0.84 -2.28 -3.07
C ILE A 45 -2.19 -1.90 -3.66
N TYR A 46 -3.03 -1.26 -2.88
CA TYR A 46 -4.31 -0.75 -3.37
C TYR A 46 -4.37 0.77 -3.23
N MET A 47 -5.00 1.38 -4.19
CA MET A 47 -5.07 2.83 -4.32
C MET A 47 -6.50 3.30 -4.08
N THR A 48 -6.66 4.59 -3.82
CA THR A 48 -7.99 5.20 -3.71
C THR A 48 -8.84 4.92 -4.94
N GLY A 49 -10.13 4.71 -4.73
CA GLY A 49 -11.08 4.33 -5.78
C GLY A 49 -10.94 2.89 -6.29
N SER A 50 -10.11 2.05 -5.65
CA SER A 50 -10.04 0.63 -5.96
C SER A 50 -11.17 -0.11 -5.24
N LEU A 51 -11.92 -0.93 -5.98
CA LEU A 51 -12.89 -1.85 -5.43
C LEU A 51 -12.16 -3.16 -5.11
N LEU A 52 -11.88 -3.37 -3.83
CA LEU A 52 -11.27 -4.60 -3.35
C LEU A 52 -12.36 -5.51 -2.77
N ARG A 53 -12.52 -6.69 -3.35
CA ARG A 53 -13.44 -7.72 -2.88
C ARG A 53 -12.66 -8.96 -2.48
N ILE A 54 -12.84 -9.40 -1.25
CA ILE A 54 -12.28 -10.66 -0.79
C ILE A 54 -13.15 -11.80 -1.31
N GLN A 55 -12.57 -12.73 -2.06
CA GLN A 55 -13.26 -13.88 -2.65
C GLN A 55 -13.08 -15.13 -1.80
N ARG A 56 -11.85 -15.38 -1.34
CA ARG A 56 -11.53 -16.56 -0.53
C ARG A 56 -10.41 -16.24 0.44
N ILE A 57 -10.50 -16.79 1.65
CA ILE A 57 -9.50 -16.65 2.69
C ILE A 57 -9.17 -18.02 3.27
N SER A 58 -7.88 -18.36 3.37
CA SER A 58 -7.45 -19.56 4.10
C SER A 58 -7.65 -19.39 5.61
N LYS A 59 -7.91 -20.50 6.32
CA LYS A 59 -8.15 -20.47 7.78
C LYS A 59 -6.97 -19.96 8.59
N ASP A 60 -5.77 -20.10 8.06
CA ASP A 60 -4.51 -19.75 8.73
C ASP A 60 -3.92 -18.43 8.23
N ILE A 61 -4.72 -17.61 7.53
CA ILE A 61 -4.27 -16.32 7.03
C ILE A 61 -3.71 -15.44 8.15
N LYS A 62 -2.51 -14.93 7.94
CA LYS A 62 -1.90 -13.87 8.72
C LYS A 62 -1.30 -12.87 7.78
N GLY A 63 -1.51 -11.61 8.06
CA GLY A 63 -0.98 -10.53 7.26
C GLY A 63 -1.13 -9.20 7.97
N ILE A 64 -0.52 -8.21 7.40
CA ILE A 64 -0.58 -6.84 7.88
C ILE A 64 -1.19 -6.00 6.77
N MET A 65 -2.25 -5.30 7.11
CA MET A 65 -2.85 -4.28 6.27
C MET A 65 -2.50 -2.93 6.87
N LEU A 66 -1.89 -2.08 6.10
CA LEU A 66 -1.55 -0.73 6.50
C LEU A 66 -2.19 0.24 5.53
N GLU A 67 -2.92 1.19 6.07
CA GLU A 67 -3.59 2.24 5.32
C GLU A 67 -3.04 3.60 5.71
N VAL A 68 -2.95 4.47 4.73
CA VAL A 68 -2.52 5.86 4.89
C VAL A 68 -3.51 6.79 4.20
N ASP A 69 -3.68 7.97 4.78
CA ASP A 69 -4.49 9.03 4.20
C ASP A 69 -3.90 9.51 2.87
N LEU A 70 -4.77 9.79 1.90
CA LEU A 70 -4.38 10.25 0.58
C LEU A 70 -3.56 11.54 0.63
N ASN A 71 -3.91 12.47 1.53
CA ASN A 71 -3.18 13.73 1.69
C ASN A 71 -1.75 13.53 2.20
N TYR A 72 -1.50 12.45 2.93
CA TYR A 72 -0.16 12.09 3.37
C TYR A 72 0.67 11.46 2.24
N ILE A 73 0.09 10.56 1.45
CA ILE A 73 0.82 9.77 0.45
C ILE A 73 1.09 10.54 -0.85
N ILE A 74 0.19 11.42 -1.29
CA ILE A 74 0.30 12.16 -2.55
C ILE A 74 1.63 12.93 -2.65
N PRO A 75 2.06 13.73 -1.65
CA PRO A 75 3.32 14.47 -1.74
C PRO A 75 4.56 13.56 -1.84
N ILE A 76 4.47 12.33 -1.31
CA ILE A 76 5.53 11.32 -1.37
C ILE A 76 5.61 10.73 -2.78
N VAL A 77 4.48 10.25 -3.28
CA VAL A 77 4.40 9.55 -4.57
C VAL A 77 4.71 10.48 -5.74
N ASN A 78 4.20 11.71 -5.73
CA ASN A 78 4.42 12.69 -6.81
C ASN A 78 5.89 13.09 -7.01
N LYS A 79 6.75 12.84 -6.03
CA LYS A 79 8.19 13.12 -6.17
C LYS A 79 8.93 12.07 -6.99
N ILE A 80 8.41 10.84 -7.04
CA ILE A 80 9.15 9.68 -7.53
C ILE A 80 8.41 8.85 -8.57
N VAL A 81 7.09 8.99 -8.67
CA VAL A 81 6.27 8.18 -9.58
C VAL A 81 5.61 9.10 -10.61
N ASN A 82 5.83 8.85 -11.89
CA ASN A 82 5.11 9.54 -12.96
C ASN A 82 3.71 8.92 -13.16
N SER A 83 2.87 9.59 -13.95
CA SER A 83 1.49 9.16 -14.21
C SER A 83 1.40 7.76 -14.84
N GLU A 84 2.30 7.43 -15.76
CA GLU A 84 2.31 6.13 -16.42
C GLU A 84 2.66 4.99 -15.44
N ASN A 85 3.66 5.21 -14.59
CA ASN A 85 4.03 4.25 -13.56
C ASN A 85 2.94 4.12 -12.49
N LEU A 86 2.22 5.21 -12.20
CA LEU A 86 1.09 5.19 -11.28
C LEU A 86 -0.08 4.38 -11.85
N LEU A 87 -0.41 4.56 -13.13
CA LEU A 87 -1.42 3.76 -13.82
C LEU A 87 -1.01 2.30 -13.90
N TYR A 88 0.27 2.03 -14.20
CA TYR A 88 0.80 0.67 -14.21
C TYR A 88 0.68 -0.02 -12.84
N LEU A 89 1.01 0.68 -11.76
CA LEU A 89 0.82 0.20 -10.39
C LEU A 89 -0.65 -0.12 -10.09
N ARG A 90 -1.56 0.72 -10.55
CA ARG A 90 -3.01 0.50 -10.39
C ARG A 90 -3.50 -0.73 -11.15
N GLU A 91 -2.98 -0.99 -12.33
CA GLU A 91 -3.35 -2.15 -13.16
C GLU A 91 -2.71 -3.45 -12.70
N ASN A 92 -1.55 -3.36 -12.03
CA ASN A 92 -0.76 -4.49 -11.56
C ASN A 92 -0.40 -4.34 -10.07
N PRO A 93 -1.40 -4.32 -9.19
CA PRO A 93 -1.22 -3.94 -7.79
C PRO A 93 -0.56 -5.02 -6.93
N CYS A 94 -0.60 -6.28 -7.37
CA CYS A 94 -0.06 -7.42 -6.63
C CYS A 94 1.24 -7.92 -7.27
N PHE A 95 2.25 -8.15 -6.46
CA PHE A 95 3.56 -8.57 -6.91
C PHE A 95 4.25 -9.48 -5.91
N SER A 96 5.13 -10.34 -6.41
CA SER A 96 5.95 -11.22 -5.59
C SER A 96 7.25 -10.53 -5.19
N ILE A 97 7.75 -10.88 -4.03
CA ILE A 97 9.01 -10.38 -3.46
C ILE A 97 9.93 -11.53 -3.11
N THR A 98 11.24 -11.29 -3.14
CA THR A 98 12.24 -12.26 -2.71
C THR A 98 12.19 -12.45 -1.18
N GLU A 99 12.75 -13.55 -0.69
CA GLU A 99 12.83 -13.80 0.76
C GLU A 99 13.63 -12.70 1.50
N TYR A 100 14.68 -12.17 0.90
CA TYR A 100 15.43 -11.05 1.44
C TYR A 100 14.57 -9.80 1.58
N GLN A 101 13.84 -9.43 0.50
CA GLN A 101 12.92 -8.29 0.51
C GLN A 101 11.78 -8.49 1.52
N TYR A 102 11.27 -9.73 1.63
CA TYR A 102 10.25 -10.08 2.62
C TYR A 102 10.75 -9.79 4.04
N ASN A 103 11.91 -10.34 4.41
CA ASN A 103 12.47 -10.19 5.76
C ASN A 103 12.76 -8.71 6.08
N TYR A 104 13.25 -7.97 5.12
CA TYR A 104 13.53 -6.54 5.27
C TYR A 104 12.26 -5.71 5.49
N LEU A 105 11.26 -5.87 4.63
CA LEU A 105 9.98 -5.19 4.77
C LEU A 105 9.26 -5.58 6.07
N GLU A 106 9.30 -6.84 6.46
CA GLU A 106 8.72 -7.31 7.72
C GLU A 106 9.35 -6.61 8.93
N GLN A 107 10.66 -6.41 8.94
CA GLN A 107 11.35 -5.67 10.01
C GLN A 107 10.92 -4.20 10.06
N LEU A 108 10.81 -3.53 8.91
CA LEU A 108 10.35 -2.14 8.84
C LEU A 108 8.91 -2.00 9.34
N ILE A 109 8.03 -2.90 8.92
CA ILE A 109 6.62 -2.90 9.34
C ILE A 109 6.52 -3.12 10.86
N LYS A 110 7.24 -4.11 11.40
CA LYS A 110 7.27 -4.37 12.85
C LYS A 110 7.79 -3.17 13.64
N ALA A 111 8.84 -2.52 13.17
CA ALA A 111 9.38 -1.32 13.81
C ALA A 111 8.39 -0.15 13.80
N LEU A 112 7.63 0.02 12.73
CA LEU A 112 6.56 1.01 12.65
C LEU A 112 5.41 0.68 13.61
N GLN A 113 4.93 -0.57 13.63
CA GLN A 113 3.86 -1.03 14.52
C GLN A 113 4.22 -0.80 16.00
N GLN A 114 5.44 -1.17 16.41
CA GLN A 114 5.90 -0.94 17.78
C GLN A 114 5.83 0.52 18.23
N ARG A 115 6.01 1.47 17.29
CA ARG A 115 5.88 2.90 17.57
C ARG A 115 4.43 3.35 17.63
N MET A 116 3.57 2.79 16.79
CA MET A 116 2.14 3.08 16.78
C MET A 116 1.45 2.55 18.04
N ASP A 117 1.95 1.46 18.61
CA ASP A 117 1.41 0.84 19.84
C ASP A 117 1.74 1.64 21.11
N ILE A 118 2.60 2.66 21.04
CA ILE A 118 2.94 3.49 22.19
C ILE A 118 1.72 4.33 22.59
N LYS A 119 1.19 4.07 23.79
CA LYS A 119 0.01 4.79 24.31
C LYS A 119 0.38 6.24 24.63
N ALA A 120 -0.32 7.19 24.03
CA ALA A 120 -0.07 8.61 24.16
C ALA A 120 -0.33 9.16 25.58
N HIS A 121 -1.20 8.49 26.38
CA HIS A 121 -1.65 9.00 27.68
C HIS A 121 -0.54 9.07 28.75
N ASP A 122 0.53 8.28 28.60
CA ASP A 122 1.60 8.18 29.59
C ASP A 122 2.86 8.97 29.24
N ILE A 123 2.77 9.84 28.20
CA ILE A 123 3.95 10.47 27.63
C ILE A 123 3.81 12.00 27.60
N PRO A 124 4.85 12.77 27.98
CA PRO A 124 4.85 14.22 27.84
C PRO A 124 4.58 14.69 26.41
N LEU A 125 3.88 15.82 26.25
CA LEU A 125 3.42 16.35 24.96
C LEU A 125 4.55 16.49 23.92
N GLN A 126 5.72 16.96 24.33
CA GLN A 126 6.90 17.07 23.46
C GLN A 126 7.33 15.72 22.90
N ARG A 127 7.27 14.66 23.70
CA ARG A 127 7.61 13.31 23.29
C ARG A 127 6.54 12.71 22.38
N GLN A 128 5.27 13.06 22.58
CA GLN A 128 4.18 12.68 21.67
C GLN A 128 4.42 13.25 20.27
N HIS A 129 4.80 14.53 20.17
CA HIS A 129 5.17 15.16 18.90
C HIS A 129 6.33 14.43 18.22
N LEU A 130 7.39 14.13 18.96
CA LEU A 130 8.56 13.40 18.41
C LEU A 130 8.17 12.01 17.88
N ILE A 131 7.34 11.27 18.64
CA ILE A 131 6.84 9.96 18.22
C ILE A 131 5.99 10.08 16.95
N SER A 132 5.12 11.09 16.86
CA SER A 132 4.32 11.35 15.67
C SER A 132 5.20 11.60 14.43
N GLU A 133 6.24 12.43 14.55
CA GLU A 133 7.16 12.67 13.44
C GLU A 133 7.98 11.43 13.08
N LEU A 134 8.36 10.61 14.07
CA LEU A 134 9.01 9.32 13.81
C LEU A 134 8.08 8.37 13.04
N ILE A 135 6.81 8.27 13.42
CA ILE A 135 5.83 7.43 12.71
C ILE A 135 5.67 7.89 11.27
N LYS A 136 5.56 9.21 11.03
CA LYS A 136 5.49 9.77 9.67
C LYS A 136 6.74 9.44 8.86
N SER A 137 7.94 9.66 9.43
CA SER A 137 9.20 9.37 8.75
C SER A 137 9.36 7.89 8.40
N TRP A 138 9.01 6.99 9.32
CA TRP A 138 9.03 5.56 9.08
C TRP A 138 8.00 5.12 8.05
N GLY A 139 6.79 5.70 8.10
CA GLY A 139 5.76 5.48 7.10
C GLY A 139 6.22 5.92 5.71
N GLN A 140 6.87 7.07 5.60
CA GLN A 140 7.46 7.55 4.35
C GLN A 140 8.56 6.61 3.84
N THR A 141 9.45 6.16 4.72
CA THR A 141 10.51 5.19 4.37
C THR A 141 9.90 3.89 3.86
N LEU A 142 8.89 3.37 4.54
CA LEU A 142 8.19 2.15 4.13
C LEU A 142 7.53 2.32 2.75
N CYS A 143 6.91 3.47 2.46
CA CYS A 143 6.35 3.76 1.14
C CYS A 143 7.43 3.74 0.05
N TYR A 144 8.59 4.36 0.31
CA TYR A 144 9.69 4.35 -0.64
C TYR A 144 10.24 2.95 -0.88
N GLU A 145 10.39 2.15 0.17
CA GLU A 145 10.88 0.79 0.05
C GLU A 145 9.90 -0.12 -0.69
N LEU A 146 8.60 0.00 -0.43
CA LEU A 146 7.58 -0.73 -1.17
C LEU A 146 7.62 -0.40 -2.66
N LEU A 147 7.74 0.88 -3.01
CA LEU A 147 7.84 1.32 -4.40
C LEU A 147 9.18 0.88 -5.03
N ASN A 148 10.29 0.94 -4.27
CA ASN A 148 11.58 0.46 -4.71
C ASN A 148 11.52 -1.04 -5.04
N VAL A 149 10.97 -1.85 -4.15
CA VAL A 149 10.79 -3.29 -4.38
C VAL A 149 9.85 -3.55 -5.56
N TYR A 150 8.74 -2.82 -5.64
CA TYR A 150 7.81 -2.94 -6.77
C TYR A 150 8.51 -2.68 -8.11
N PHE A 151 9.21 -1.57 -8.23
CA PHE A 151 9.85 -1.16 -9.47
C PHE A 151 11.20 -1.86 -9.76
N THR A 152 11.76 -2.60 -8.81
CA THR A 152 12.97 -3.41 -9.07
C THR A 152 12.71 -4.48 -10.13
N ASN A 153 11.50 -5.02 -10.15
CA ASN A 153 11.11 -6.10 -11.06
C ASN A 153 10.26 -5.61 -12.24
N GLN A 154 10.01 -4.31 -12.34
CA GLN A 154 9.15 -3.70 -13.35
C GLN A 154 9.91 -2.63 -14.15
N PRO A 155 9.72 -2.56 -15.47
CA PRO A 155 10.37 -1.54 -16.27
C PRO A 155 9.81 -0.15 -15.91
N LEU A 156 10.59 0.62 -15.16
CA LEU A 156 10.30 2.02 -14.91
C LEU A 156 10.41 2.82 -16.21
N LYS A 157 9.37 3.52 -16.57
CA LYS A 157 9.48 4.55 -17.59
C LYS A 157 10.18 5.77 -17.00
N PRO A 158 11.11 6.41 -17.75
CA PRO A 158 11.82 7.59 -17.28
C PRO A 158 10.83 8.67 -16.81
N LEU A 159 11.17 9.34 -15.71
CA LEU A 159 10.40 10.51 -15.26
C LEU A 159 10.50 11.58 -16.36
N SER A 160 9.40 11.83 -17.06
CA SER A 160 9.33 12.95 -17.96
C SER A 160 9.31 14.25 -17.15
N GLN A 161 10.17 15.18 -17.49
CA GLN A 161 10.16 16.54 -16.93
C GLN A 161 9.17 17.45 -17.69
N ASP A 162 8.40 16.89 -18.61
CA ASP A 162 7.48 17.67 -19.43
C ASP A 162 6.34 18.24 -18.57
N LYS A 163 6.03 19.50 -18.81
CA LYS A 163 4.94 20.23 -18.18
C LYS A 163 3.58 19.54 -18.39
N LYS A 164 3.42 18.84 -19.52
CA LYS A 164 2.22 18.07 -19.86
C LYS A 164 2.01 16.90 -18.93
N ASP A 165 3.06 16.17 -18.56
CA ASP A 165 2.99 15.04 -17.62
C ASP A 165 2.57 15.49 -16.22
N LYS A 166 3.09 16.64 -15.77
CA LYS A 166 2.67 17.21 -14.46
C LYS A 166 1.19 17.60 -14.45
N ILE A 167 0.71 18.18 -15.55
CA ILE A 167 -0.72 18.54 -15.72
C ILE A 167 -1.57 17.26 -15.71
N PHE A 168 -1.15 16.24 -16.44
CA PHE A 168 -1.86 14.95 -16.49
C PHE A 168 -1.84 14.24 -15.13
N GLN A 169 -0.71 14.24 -14.41
CA GLN A 169 -0.63 13.72 -13.04
C GLN A 169 -1.63 14.41 -12.11
N ASN A 170 -1.64 15.74 -12.13
CA ASN A 170 -2.57 16.52 -11.31
C ASN A 170 -4.03 16.25 -11.69
N PHE A 171 -4.31 16.09 -12.97
CA PHE A 171 -5.63 15.72 -13.48
C PHE A 171 -6.06 14.33 -12.97
N VAL A 172 -5.20 13.33 -13.10
CA VAL A 172 -5.47 11.96 -12.62
C VAL A 172 -5.69 11.92 -11.11
N ILE A 173 -4.85 12.63 -10.34
CA ILE A 173 -5.00 12.73 -8.89
C ILE A 173 -6.32 13.45 -8.53
N THR A 174 -6.65 14.50 -9.26
CA THR A 174 -7.91 15.24 -9.07
C THR A 174 -9.11 14.37 -9.42
N LEU A 175 -9.04 13.61 -10.50
CA LEU A 175 -10.06 12.61 -10.86
C LEU A 175 -10.27 11.58 -9.72
N PHE A 176 -9.19 11.02 -9.18
CA PHE A 176 -9.28 10.08 -8.06
C PHE A 176 -9.85 10.69 -6.78
N ARG A 177 -9.74 12.01 -6.63
CA ARG A 177 -10.26 12.74 -5.46
C ARG A 177 -11.75 13.12 -5.59
N TYR A 178 -12.22 13.38 -6.81
CA TYR A 178 -13.55 13.97 -7.04
C TYR A 178 -14.54 13.06 -7.76
N TYR A 179 -14.09 11.99 -8.40
CA TYR A 179 -14.98 11.01 -9.03
C TYR A 179 -15.01 9.72 -8.19
N GLN A 180 -15.66 9.87 -7.07
CA GLN A 180 -16.00 8.75 -6.20
C GLN A 180 -17.51 8.65 -6.04
#